data_481292f250ebe335c355f1eefb5101e4
#
_entry.id   481292f250ebe335c355f1eefb5101e4
#
_cell.length_a   1.000
_cell.length_b   1.000
_cell.length_c   1.000
_cell.angle_alpha   90.00
_cell.angle_beta   90.00
_cell.angle_gamma   90.00
#
_symmetry.space_group_name_H-M   'P 1'
#
loop_
_entity.id
_entity.type
_entity.pdbx_description
1 polymer ?
#
loop_
_entity_poly.entity_id
_entity_poly.type
_entity_poly.pdbx_seq_one_letter_code
_entity_poly.pdbx_strand_id
1 'polypeptide(L)'
;INMVNFSYRNSSGYQELCKMVKSGKIGNVFHMDANYYQSWLTSNYWGNWKEEDKWLWRLSTKHGSKGTLGDIGVHIFDFASFPIGKIKKLNAHLKTFKSKGDKIKDYVLDANDTFISMVEFENGAIGTVNATRFATGYKNRLELRIFGDKGAVKIEFDDAITEGNKFMFTKDTQRQLSGKEDNLKWEEIQCEPSQTNFEKFIEAIKNNKNDEPDFYRGAEIQNILDKCYESSEIGKWVNI
;
A
#
# COMPACT_ATOMS: atom_id res chain seq x y z
N ILE A 1 7.51 3.47 -24.93
CA ILE A 1 7.84 3.79 -23.53
C ILE A 1 6.55 4.07 -22.80
N ASN A 2 6.40 3.48 -21.64
CA ASN A 2 5.21 3.66 -20.79
C ASN A 2 5.61 3.63 -19.31
N MET A 3 4.80 4.24 -18.44
CA MET A 3 5.00 4.23 -17.00
C MET A 3 3.66 4.44 -16.27
N VAL A 4 3.44 3.71 -15.19
CA VAL A 4 2.31 3.92 -14.27
C VAL A 4 2.78 4.82 -13.13
N ASN A 5 2.02 5.87 -12.80
CA ASN A 5 2.42 6.77 -11.72
C ASN A 5 1.99 6.23 -10.35
N PHE A 6 2.67 5.19 -9.86
CA PHE A 6 2.59 4.79 -8.45
C PHE A 6 3.34 5.83 -7.60
N SER A 7 2.65 6.91 -7.26
CA SER A 7 3.24 8.13 -6.72
C SER A 7 4.05 7.93 -5.42
N TYR A 8 3.74 6.94 -4.60
CA TYR A 8 4.52 6.63 -3.38
C TYR A 8 5.93 6.16 -3.68
N ARG A 9 6.21 5.67 -4.91
CA ARG A 9 7.56 5.36 -5.37
C ARG A 9 8.46 6.59 -5.53
N ASN A 10 7.90 7.80 -5.53
CA ASN A 10 8.66 9.05 -5.57
C ASN A 10 9.37 9.36 -4.24
N SER A 11 9.01 8.70 -3.14
CA SER A 11 9.63 8.92 -1.85
C SER A 11 11.04 8.33 -1.79
N SER A 12 12.01 9.15 -1.44
CA SER A 12 13.40 8.71 -1.21
C SER A 12 13.49 7.67 -0.10
N GLY A 13 12.72 7.84 0.98
CA GLY A 13 12.67 6.86 2.07
C GLY A 13 12.14 5.51 1.62
N TYR A 14 11.11 5.50 0.77
CA TYR A 14 10.59 4.25 0.22
C TYR A 14 11.58 3.58 -0.76
N GLN A 15 12.26 4.35 -1.58
CA GLN A 15 13.29 3.83 -2.49
C GLN A 15 14.45 3.21 -1.70
N GLU A 16 14.90 3.87 -0.63
CA GLU A 16 15.96 3.32 0.23
C GLU A 16 15.48 2.05 0.98
N LEU A 17 14.24 2.04 1.48
CA LEU A 17 13.62 0.83 2.04
C LEU A 17 13.66 -0.32 1.03
N CYS A 18 13.23 -0.10 -0.21
CA CYS A 18 13.26 -1.12 -1.26
C CYS A 18 14.68 -1.63 -1.53
N LYS A 19 15.66 -0.74 -1.57
CA LYS A 19 17.07 -1.08 -1.74
C LYS A 19 17.59 -1.93 -0.57
N MET A 20 17.28 -1.57 0.67
CA MET A 20 17.68 -2.34 1.85
C MET A 20 17.09 -3.74 1.86
N VAL A 21 15.81 -3.89 1.52
CA VAL A 21 15.15 -5.20 1.43
C VAL A 21 15.76 -6.04 0.31
N LYS A 22 15.84 -5.50 -0.91
CA LYS A 22 16.36 -6.20 -2.08
C LYS A 22 17.84 -6.57 -1.98
N SER A 23 18.63 -5.79 -1.26
CA SER A 23 20.06 -6.10 -1.00
C SER A 23 20.27 -7.14 0.11
N GLY A 24 19.21 -7.61 0.76
CA GLY A 24 19.28 -8.56 1.86
C GLY A 24 19.80 -7.98 3.19
N LYS A 25 19.77 -6.66 3.37
CA LYS A 25 20.23 -6.00 4.60
C LYS A 25 19.42 -6.41 5.83
N ILE A 26 18.13 -6.74 5.64
CA ILE A 26 17.27 -7.28 6.69
C ILE A 26 17.20 -8.82 6.67
N GLY A 27 17.99 -9.47 5.80
CA GLY A 27 17.97 -10.92 5.62
C GLY A 27 16.78 -11.42 4.80
N ASN A 28 16.35 -12.67 5.07
CA ASN A 28 15.15 -13.25 4.48
C ASN A 28 13.90 -12.60 5.08
N VAL A 29 13.01 -12.13 4.25
CA VAL A 29 11.73 -11.56 4.70
C VAL A 29 10.80 -12.68 5.14
N PHE A 30 10.22 -12.57 6.34
CA PHE A 30 9.25 -13.52 6.87
C PHE A 30 7.84 -12.95 6.98
N HIS A 31 7.73 -11.66 7.34
CA HIS A 31 6.43 -11.06 7.60
C HIS A 31 6.38 -9.59 7.15
N MET A 32 5.20 -9.14 6.72
CA MET A 32 4.95 -7.73 6.47
C MET A 32 3.52 -7.31 6.82
N ASP A 33 3.37 -6.03 7.20
CA ASP A 33 2.09 -5.35 7.37
C ASP A 33 2.06 -4.08 6.54
N ALA A 34 1.01 -3.92 5.74
CA ALA A 34 0.78 -2.72 4.94
C ALA A 34 -0.64 -2.19 5.16
N ASN A 35 -0.76 -0.92 5.50
CA ASN A 35 -2.02 -0.29 5.82
C ASN A 35 -2.17 1.05 5.10
N TYR A 36 -3.38 1.31 4.57
CA TYR A 36 -3.75 2.60 4.02
C TYR A 36 -5.00 3.14 4.72
N TYR A 37 -4.82 4.16 5.52
CA TYR A 37 -5.85 4.75 6.35
C TYR A 37 -6.29 6.10 5.81
N GLN A 38 -7.59 6.22 5.51
CA GLN A 38 -8.25 7.47 5.17
C GLN A 38 -9.47 7.68 6.05
N SER A 39 -9.83 8.92 6.35
CA SER A 39 -10.97 9.25 7.23
C SER A 39 -12.06 10.07 6.54
N TRP A 40 -12.03 10.24 5.22
CA TRP A 40 -12.94 11.18 4.57
C TRP A 40 -14.43 10.74 4.60
N LEU A 41 -14.72 9.50 4.96
CA LEU A 41 -16.10 9.06 5.25
C LEU A 41 -16.57 9.41 6.67
N THR A 42 -15.65 9.72 7.60
CA THR A 42 -15.93 10.09 8.99
C THR A 42 -15.64 11.55 9.30
N SER A 43 -14.95 12.25 8.41
CA SER A 43 -14.55 13.63 8.59
C SER A 43 -14.83 14.45 7.33
N ASN A 44 -14.89 15.78 7.47
CA ASN A 44 -14.99 16.71 6.36
C ASN A 44 -13.63 17.30 5.97
N TYR A 45 -12.54 16.57 6.24
CA TYR A 45 -11.19 17.07 6.01
C TYR A 45 -10.92 17.51 4.57
N TRP A 46 -11.46 16.77 3.58
CA TRP A 46 -11.37 17.11 2.16
C TRP A 46 -12.66 17.73 1.59
N GLY A 47 -13.57 18.20 2.43
CA GLY A 47 -14.88 18.71 2.07
C GLY A 47 -16.03 17.80 2.47
N ASN A 48 -17.26 18.25 2.21
CA ASN A 48 -18.44 17.45 2.53
C ASN A 48 -18.73 16.44 1.42
N TRP A 49 -18.24 15.22 1.59
CA TRP A 49 -18.40 14.18 0.58
C TRP A 49 -19.87 13.82 0.25
N LYS A 50 -20.82 14.13 1.15
CA LYS A 50 -22.24 13.87 0.92
C LYS A 50 -22.86 14.85 -0.08
N GLU A 51 -22.27 16.00 -0.29
CA GLU A 51 -22.80 17.07 -1.13
C GLU A 51 -22.09 17.19 -2.48
N GLU A 52 -20.85 16.69 -2.57
CA GLU A 52 -19.97 16.92 -3.71
C GLU A 52 -19.84 15.66 -4.59
N ASP A 53 -20.26 15.77 -5.85
CA ASP A 53 -20.22 14.65 -6.83
C ASP A 53 -18.82 14.10 -7.06
N LYS A 54 -17.78 14.93 -6.92
CA LYS A 54 -16.37 14.49 -7.03
C LYS A 54 -15.99 13.39 -6.01
N TRP A 55 -16.76 13.24 -4.91
CA TRP A 55 -16.58 12.19 -3.92
C TRP A 55 -17.61 11.08 -4.07
N LEU A 56 -18.87 11.41 -4.37
CA LEU A 56 -19.99 10.47 -4.42
C LEU A 56 -19.78 9.34 -5.44
N TRP A 57 -19.23 9.66 -6.62
CA TRP A 57 -18.99 8.63 -7.63
C TRP A 57 -18.05 7.52 -7.13
N ARG A 58 -17.11 7.84 -6.21
CA ARG A 58 -16.19 6.87 -5.61
C ARG A 58 -16.87 5.83 -4.72
N LEU A 59 -18.14 6.05 -4.38
CA LEU A 59 -18.93 5.16 -3.51
C LEU A 59 -19.96 4.37 -4.32
N SER A 60 -20.05 4.55 -5.64
CA SER A 60 -21.08 3.95 -6.48
C SER A 60 -20.50 3.11 -7.61
N THR A 61 -20.79 1.82 -7.60
CA THR A 61 -20.34 0.88 -8.65
C THR A 61 -20.96 1.21 -10.01
N LYS A 62 -22.23 1.65 -10.04
CA LYS A 62 -22.91 2.12 -11.25
C LYS A 62 -22.14 3.27 -11.94
N HIS A 63 -21.45 4.09 -11.18
CA HIS A 63 -20.68 5.23 -11.69
C HIS A 63 -19.20 4.88 -11.95
N GLY A 64 -18.87 3.58 -12.02
CA GLY A 64 -17.54 3.08 -12.38
C GLY A 64 -16.58 2.90 -11.20
N SER A 65 -17.01 3.16 -9.96
CA SER A 65 -16.15 2.94 -8.80
C SER A 65 -15.88 1.46 -8.57
N LYS A 66 -14.66 1.16 -8.24
CA LYS A 66 -14.22 -0.13 -7.68
C LYS A 66 -13.96 -0.03 -6.17
N GLY A 67 -14.55 1.00 -5.52
CA GLY A 67 -14.45 1.23 -4.09
C GLY A 67 -13.05 1.54 -3.58
N THR A 68 -12.83 1.29 -2.32
CA THR A 68 -11.53 1.47 -1.65
C THR A 68 -10.46 0.60 -2.27
N LEU A 69 -10.78 -0.64 -2.65
CA LEU A 69 -9.84 -1.54 -3.30
C LEU A 69 -9.35 -0.98 -4.64
N GLY A 70 -10.24 -0.48 -5.50
CA GLY A 70 -9.83 0.06 -6.80
C GLY A 70 -9.14 1.42 -6.72
N ASP A 71 -9.54 2.28 -5.76
CA ASP A 71 -9.04 3.65 -5.63
C ASP A 71 -7.67 3.69 -4.92
N ILE A 72 -7.55 3.07 -3.75
CA ILE A 72 -6.33 3.10 -2.94
C ILE A 72 -5.66 1.73 -2.77
N GLY A 73 -6.37 0.63 -3.04
CA GLY A 73 -5.80 -0.71 -3.06
C GLY A 73 -4.70 -0.87 -4.10
N VAL A 74 -4.86 -0.25 -5.27
CA VAL A 74 -3.83 -0.22 -6.31
C VAL A 74 -2.49 0.32 -5.80
N HIS A 75 -2.52 1.34 -4.98
CA HIS A 75 -1.31 1.94 -4.39
C HIS A 75 -0.71 1.06 -3.31
N ILE A 76 -1.54 0.57 -2.37
CA ILE A 76 -1.00 -0.18 -1.22
C ILE A 76 -0.49 -1.56 -1.62
N PHE A 77 -1.06 -2.23 -2.62
CA PHE A 77 -0.54 -3.49 -3.13
C PHE A 77 0.80 -3.32 -3.86
N ASP A 78 0.95 -2.26 -4.66
CA ASP A 78 2.25 -1.94 -5.26
C ASP A 78 3.29 -1.62 -4.18
N PHE A 79 2.92 -0.77 -3.23
CA PHE A 79 3.77 -0.34 -2.12
C PHE A 79 4.24 -1.51 -1.25
N ALA A 80 3.36 -2.47 -0.97
CA ALA A 80 3.66 -3.64 -0.17
C ALA A 80 4.53 -4.67 -0.89
N SER A 81 4.20 -4.96 -2.16
CA SER A 81 4.81 -6.09 -2.87
C SER A 81 6.10 -5.75 -3.61
N PHE A 82 6.30 -4.50 -4.04
CA PHE A 82 7.49 -4.12 -4.82
C PHE A 82 8.83 -4.39 -4.10
N PRO A 83 8.99 -4.14 -2.79
CA PRO A 83 10.23 -4.47 -2.09
C PRO A 83 10.44 -5.97 -1.85
N ILE A 84 9.37 -6.76 -1.74
CA ILE A 84 9.41 -8.16 -1.28
C ILE A 84 9.42 -9.15 -2.46
N GLY A 85 8.61 -8.86 -3.49
CA GLY A 85 8.44 -9.73 -4.66
C GLY A 85 6.97 -10.03 -4.96
N LYS A 86 6.73 -11.05 -5.78
CA LYS A 86 5.39 -11.40 -6.25
C LYS A 86 4.56 -12.07 -5.16
N ILE A 87 3.29 -11.67 -5.11
CA ILE A 87 2.28 -12.35 -4.30
C ILE A 87 1.87 -13.63 -5.04
N LYS A 88 1.94 -14.76 -4.36
CA LYS A 88 1.60 -16.09 -4.87
C LYS A 88 0.11 -16.39 -4.73
N LYS A 89 -0.46 -16.05 -3.58
CA LYS A 89 -1.88 -16.24 -3.27
C LYS A 89 -2.35 -15.25 -2.22
N LEU A 90 -3.65 -15.03 -2.17
CA LEU A 90 -4.27 -14.15 -1.18
C LEU A 90 -5.63 -14.67 -0.70
N ASN A 91 -6.05 -14.16 0.46
CA ASN A 91 -7.43 -14.23 0.94
C ASN A 91 -7.85 -12.82 1.31
N ALA A 92 -8.96 -12.33 0.74
CA ALA A 92 -9.44 -10.98 0.94
C ALA A 92 -10.90 -10.94 1.40
N HIS A 93 -11.24 -9.92 2.17
CA HIS A 93 -12.61 -9.60 2.55
C HIS A 93 -12.87 -8.12 2.27
N LEU A 94 -13.82 -7.86 1.39
CA LEU A 94 -14.27 -6.52 1.03
C LEU A 94 -15.59 -6.22 1.73
N LYS A 95 -15.72 -5.02 2.31
CA LYS A 95 -16.93 -4.62 3.02
C LYS A 95 -17.40 -3.24 2.60
N THR A 96 -18.72 -3.10 2.53
CA THR A 96 -19.42 -1.83 2.43
C THR A 96 -20.17 -1.62 3.74
N PHE A 97 -19.70 -0.68 4.57
CA PHE A 97 -20.34 -0.34 5.85
C PHE A 97 -21.46 0.68 5.68
N LYS A 98 -21.42 1.51 4.63
CA LYS A 98 -22.57 2.31 4.28
C LYS A 98 -23.70 1.38 3.91
N SER A 99 -24.91 1.70 4.37
CA SER A 99 -26.05 0.79 4.22
C SER A 99 -26.25 0.43 2.76
N LYS A 100 -26.31 -0.86 2.49
CA LYS A 100 -26.58 -1.39 1.16
C LYS A 100 -27.92 -0.85 0.68
N GLY A 101 -27.89 0.06 -0.30
CA GLY A 101 -29.09 0.75 -0.79
C GLY A 101 -29.22 2.21 -0.38
N ASP A 102 -28.34 2.74 0.50
CA ASP A 102 -28.26 4.18 0.73
C ASP A 102 -28.00 4.89 -0.58
N LYS A 103 -28.76 5.95 -0.81
CA LYS A 103 -28.66 6.75 -2.04
C LYS A 103 -28.51 8.21 -1.69
N ILE A 104 -27.54 8.87 -2.31
CA ILE A 104 -27.38 10.31 -2.26
C ILE A 104 -27.43 10.81 -3.70
N LYS A 105 -28.36 11.69 -4.06
CA LYS A 105 -28.63 12.08 -5.45
C LYS A 105 -28.87 10.78 -6.29
N ASP A 106 -28.12 10.59 -7.36
CA ASP A 106 -28.21 9.41 -8.22
C ASP A 106 -27.20 8.30 -7.87
N TYR A 107 -26.40 8.51 -6.82
CA TYR A 107 -25.35 7.59 -6.40
C TYR A 107 -25.87 6.60 -5.36
N VAL A 108 -25.91 5.33 -5.73
CA VAL A 108 -26.12 4.23 -4.78
C VAL A 108 -24.77 3.92 -4.12
N LEU A 109 -24.74 3.92 -2.78
CA LEU A 109 -23.50 3.77 -2.01
C LEU A 109 -23.18 2.29 -1.79
N ASP A 110 -22.80 1.59 -2.86
CA ASP A 110 -22.61 0.14 -2.90
C ASP A 110 -21.17 -0.32 -3.12
N ALA A 111 -20.27 0.61 -3.43
CA ALA A 111 -18.84 0.28 -3.57
C ALA A 111 -18.19 0.02 -2.20
N ASN A 112 -17.24 -0.92 -2.15
CA ASN A 112 -16.54 -1.23 -0.90
C ASN A 112 -15.82 0.00 -0.34
N ASP A 113 -15.90 0.18 0.97
CA ASP A 113 -15.28 1.28 1.71
C ASP A 113 -14.12 0.82 2.62
N THR A 114 -13.96 -0.49 2.75
CA THR A 114 -12.90 -1.14 3.51
C THR A 114 -12.56 -2.48 2.87
N PHE A 115 -11.28 -2.85 2.88
CA PHE A 115 -10.85 -4.22 2.64
C PHE A 115 -9.72 -4.62 3.58
N ILE A 116 -9.66 -5.90 3.88
CA ILE A 116 -8.55 -6.57 4.54
C ILE A 116 -8.13 -7.76 3.70
N SER A 117 -6.83 -8.03 3.62
CA SER A 117 -6.32 -9.21 2.92
C SER A 117 -5.11 -9.80 3.62
N MET A 118 -5.04 -11.13 3.59
CA MET A 118 -3.85 -11.91 3.91
C MET A 118 -3.17 -12.29 2.60
N VAL A 119 -1.85 -12.21 2.56
CA VAL A 119 -1.05 -12.53 1.37
C VAL A 119 0.07 -13.51 1.70
N GLU A 120 0.41 -14.38 0.74
CA GLU A 120 1.61 -15.20 0.75
C GLU A 120 2.42 -14.88 -0.51
N PHE A 121 3.70 -14.60 -0.33
CA PHE A 121 4.63 -14.29 -1.41
C PHE A 121 5.29 -15.56 -1.99
N GLU A 122 5.84 -15.47 -3.20
CA GLU A 122 6.57 -16.60 -3.82
C GLU A 122 7.78 -17.05 -3.00
N ASN A 123 8.43 -16.13 -2.27
CA ASN A 123 9.56 -16.42 -1.38
C ASN A 123 9.16 -17.02 -0.02
N GLY A 124 7.86 -17.26 0.20
CA GLY A 124 7.32 -17.82 1.44
C GLY A 124 6.99 -16.81 2.54
N ALA A 125 7.31 -15.53 2.37
CA ALA A 125 6.88 -14.49 3.30
C ALA A 125 5.34 -14.39 3.33
N ILE A 126 4.80 -14.04 4.49
CA ILE A 126 3.35 -13.80 4.66
C ILE A 126 3.11 -12.38 5.16
N GLY A 127 1.87 -11.91 5.02
CA GLY A 127 1.53 -10.60 5.57
C GLY A 127 0.10 -10.17 5.37
N THR A 128 -0.16 -8.92 5.70
CA THR A 128 -1.47 -8.29 5.54
C THR A 128 -1.39 -7.02 4.71
N VAL A 129 -2.40 -6.81 3.85
CA VAL A 129 -2.57 -5.59 3.08
C VAL A 129 -4.00 -5.09 3.30
N ASN A 130 -4.15 -3.93 3.91
CA ASN A 130 -5.44 -3.43 4.37
C ASN A 130 -5.65 -1.97 3.95
N ALA A 131 -6.91 -1.59 3.72
CA ALA A 131 -7.26 -0.19 3.58
C ALA A 131 -8.68 0.09 4.04
N THR A 132 -8.90 1.28 4.60
CA THR A 132 -10.23 1.75 5.02
C THR A 132 -10.36 3.26 4.84
N ARG A 133 -11.59 3.71 4.60
CA ARG A 133 -11.97 5.13 4.56
C ARG A 133 -12.59 5.64 5.87
N PHE A 134 -12.59 4.80 6.92
CA PHE A 134 -13.16 5.09 8.25
C PHE A 134 -12.13 5.28 9.36
N ALA A 135 -10.86 5.49 9.02
CA ALA A 135 -9.78 5.62 9.99
C ALA A 135 -9.78 6.99 10.67
N THR A 136 -10.75 7.22 11.56
CA THR A 136 -10.82 8.45 12.35
C THR A 136 -9.52 8.70 13.10
N GLY A 137 -8.99 9.92 13.01
CA GLY A 137 -7.70 10.29 13.58
C GLY A 137 -6.55 10.33 12.57
N TYR A 138 -6.75 9.73 11.38
CA TYR A 138 -5.81 9.84 10.26
C TYR A 138 -6.44 10.61 9.11
N LYS A 139 -5.63 11.35 8.36
CA LYS A 139 -6.07 12.02 7.14
C LYS A 139 -5.91 11.10 5.92
N ASN A 140 -4.67 10.82 5.58
CA ASN A 140 -4.27 10.00 4.43
C ASN A 140 -2.94 9.31 4.75
N ARG A 141 -2.97 8.25 5.56
CA ARG A 141 -1.77 7.62 6.09
C ARG A 141 -1.49 6.27 5.44
N LEU A 142 -0.28 6.09 4.92
CA LEU A 142 0.26 4.79 4.54
C LEU A 142 1.30 4.33 5.53
N GLU A 143 1.29 3.03 5.81
CA GLU A 143 2.29 2.37 6.64
C GLU A 143 2.74 1.08 5.98
N LEU A 144 4.04 0.81 6.05
CA LEU A 144 4.63 -0.47 5.66
C LEU A 144 5.67 -0.88 6.70
N ARG A 145 5.56 -2.11 7.16
CA ARG A 145 6.53 -2.76 8.06
C ARG A 145 6.96 -4.07 7.43
N ILE A 146 8.25 -4.33 7.38
CA ILE A 146 8.81 -5.57 6.83
C ILE A 146 9.81 -6.12 7.84
N PHE A 147 9.64 -7.38 8.18
CA PHE A 147 10.44 -8.08 9.17
C PHE A 147 11.20 -9.23 8.51
N GLY A 148 12.51 -9.23 8.71
CA GLY A 148 13.41 -10.28 8.24
C GLY A 148 14.21 -10.91 9.37
N ASP A 149 15.01 -11.93 9.05
CA ASP A 149 15.82 -12.66 10.03
C ASP A 149 17.06 -11.89 10.55
N LYS A 150 17.41 -10.75 9.92
CA LYS A 150 18.55 -9.91 10.32
C LYS A 150 18.18 -8.49 10.70
N GLY A 151 16.90 -8.14 10.64
CA GLY A 151 16.43 -6.81 10.95
C GLY A 151 15.04 -6.53 10.41
N ALA A 152 14.60 -5.29 10.56
CA ALA A 152 13.32 -4.85 10.09
C ALA A 152 13.38 -3.42 9.57
N VAL A 153 12.46 -3.08 8.68
CA VAL A 153 12.25 -1.71 8.18
C VAL A 153 10.81 -1.32 8.32
N LYS A 154 10.55 -0.05 8.55
CA LYS A 154 9.21 0.53 8.48
C LYS A 154 9.25 1.92 7.86
N ILE A 155 8.18 2.26 7.16
CA ILE A 155 7.97 3.59 6.63
C ILE A 155 6.53 4.02 6.87
N GLU A 156 6.35 5.29 7.19
CA GLU A 156 5.06 5.91 7.47
C GLU A 156 4.97 7.20 6.68
N PHE A 157 3.86 7.38 5.96
CA PHE A 157 3.51 8.59 5.25
C PHE A 157 2.31 9.22 5.93
N ASP A 158 2.40 10.47 6.31
CA ASP A 158 1.33 11.18 6.98
C ASP A 158 0.94 12.39 6.13
N ASP A 159 -0.17 12.25 5.39
CA ASP A 159 -0.82 13.27 4.56
C ASP A 159 -0.07 13.73 3.30
N ALA A 160 1.24 13.62 3.22
CA ALA A 160 2.01 14.03 2.04
C ALA A 160 2.93 12.91 1.54
N ILE A 161 3.06 12.79 0.22
CA ILE A 161 3.90 11.76 -0.42
C ILE A 161 5.40 12.08 -0.25
N THR A 162 5.74 13.36 -0.07
CA THR A 162 7.12 13.85 -0.15
C THR A 162 7.65 14.46 1.13
N GLU A 163 6.78 14.86 2.06
CA GLU A 163 7.18 15.53 3.31
C GLU A 163 6.70 14.73 4.53
N GLY A 164 7.52 14.68 5.57
CA GLY A 164 7.17 14.02 6.83
C GLY A 164 7.26 12.50 6.81
N ASN A 165 7.88 11.91 5.81
CA ASN A 165 8.07 10.46 5.73
C ASN A 165 9.10 10.00 6.75
N LYS A 166 8.67 9.11 7.65
CA LYS A 166 9.58 8.50 8.62
C LYS A 166 9.97 7.12 8.15
N PHE A 167 11.18 7.00 7.61
CA PHE A 167 11.79 5.71 7.30
C PHE A 167 12.69 5.29 8.47
N MET A 168 12.46 4.11 8.99
CA MET A 168 13.18 3.59 10.15
C MET A 168 13.66 2.17 9.92
N PHE A 169 14.81 1.87 10.51
CA PHE A 169 15.45 0.57 10.45
C PHE A 169 15.81 0.11 11.86
N THR A 170 15.78 -1.20 12.10
CA THR A 170 16.36 -1.83 13.30
C THR A 170 17.10 -3.09 12.90
N LYS A 171 18.23 -3.35 13.53
CA LYS A 171 18.94 -4.62 13.40
C LYS A 171 18.39 -5.62 14.41
N ASP A 172 18.50 -6.91 14.08
CA ASP A 172 18.42 -7.95 15.08
C ASP A 172 19.61 -7.77 16.04
N THR A 173 19.34 -7.39 17.26
CA THR A 173 20.31 -7.40 18.34
C THR A 173 20.22 -8.78 18.96
N GLN A 174 21.21 -9.63 18.74
CA GLN A 174 21.33 -10.88 19.47
C GLN A 174 21.18 -10.58 20.96
N ARG A 175 20.14 -11.12 21.56
CA ARG A 175 19.85 -10.97 22.98
C ARG A 175 21.08 -11.34 23.78
N GLN A 176 21.79 -10.36 24.33
CA GLN A 176 22.83 -10.63 25.30
C GLN A 176 22.12 -11.16 26.53
N LEU A 177 22.45 -12.39 26.92
CA LEU A 177 21.92 -13.09 28.11
C LEU A 177 22.25 -12.36 29.45
N SER A 178 22.66 -11.11 29.41
CA SER A 178 23.16 -10.33 30.54
C SER A 178 22.11 -9.60 31.36
N GLY A 179 20.81 -9.78 31.09
CA GLY A 179 19.72 -9.19 31.88
C GLY A 179 19.61 -7.65 31.84
N LYS A 180 20.40 -6.95 31.01
CA LYS A 180 20.23 -5.55 30.72
C LYS A 180 19.11 -5.40 29.70
N GLU A 181 18.20 -4.43 29.91
CA GLU A 181 17.20 -4.07 28.93
C GLU A 181 17.90 -3.76 27.60
N ASP A 182 17.76 -4.67 26.62
CA ASP A 182 18.18 -4.41 25.25
C ASP A 182 17.27 -3.34 24.71
N ASN A 183 17.81 -2.15 24.56
CA ASN A 183 17.13 -1.02 23.92
C ASN A 183 16.99 -1.33 22.42
N LEU A 184 16.02 -2.16 22.06
CA LEU A 184 15.57 -2.34 20.67
C LEU A 184 15.04 -1.00 20.17
N LYS A 185 15.87 -0.25 19.47
CA LYS A 185 15.53 1.07 18.98
C LYS A 185 15.37 1.04 17.48
N TRP A 186 14.29 1.64 17.02
CA TRP A 186 14.16 2.04 15.64
C TRP A 186 15.01 3.28 15.38
N GLU A 187 15.92 3.20 14.43
CA GLU A 187 16.74 4.33 13.98
C GLU A 187 16.08 5.00 12.78
N GLU A 188 15.86 6.29 12.83
CA GLU A 188 15.40 7.06 11.68
C GLU A 188 16.53 7.21 10.69
N ILE A 189 16.28 6.85 9.43
CA ILE A 189 17.26 6.93 8.34
C ILE A 189 16.96 8.18 7.53
N GLN A 190 17.95 9.07 7.48
CA GLN A 190 17.92 10.21 6.56
C GLN A 190 18.25 9.71 5.16
N CYS A 191 17.46 10.12 4.17
CA CYS A 191 17.59 9.69 2.80
C CYS A 191 17.91 10.87 1.89
N GLU A 192 18.90 10.70 1.02
CA GLU A 192 19.19 11.67 -0.04
C GLU A 192 18.04 11.69 -1.06
N PRO A 193 17.76 12.85 -1.68
CA PRO A 193 16.78 12.94 -2.74
C PRO A 193 17.04 11.92 -3.84
N SER A 194 15.99 11.27 -4.30
CA SER A 194 16.05 10.26 -5.36
C SER A 194 15.10 10.60 -6.50
N GLN A 195 15.34 10.00 -7.66
CA GLN A 195 14.56 10.25 -8.86
C GLN A 195 13.08 9.92 -8.65
N THR A 196 12.23 10.83 -9.13
CA THR A 196 10.79 10.62 -9.21
C THR A 196 10.41 9.77 -10.41
N ASN A 197 9.18 9.25 -10.43
CA ASN A 197 8.64 8.56 -11.62
C ASN A 197 8.65 9.46 -12.86
N PHE A 198 8.42 10.77 -12.69
CA PHE A 198 8.45 11.72 -13.81
C PHE A 198 9.85 11.85 -14.41
N GLU A 199 10.88 11.97 -13.59
CA GLU A 199 12.28 12.02 -14.04
C GLU A 199 12.68 10.72 -14.71
N LYS A 200 12.34 9.57 -14.11
CA LYS A 200 12.57 8.25 -14.70
C LYS A 200 11.87 8.09 -16.05
N PHE A 201 10.62 8.56 -16.18
CA PHE A 201 9.88 8.51 -17.43
C PHE A 201 10.56 9.33 -18.53
N ILE A 202 11.03 10.54 -18.22
CA ILE A 202 11.77 11.39 -19.17
C ILE A 202 13.10 10.71 -19.58
N GLU A 203 13.80 10.10 -18.64
CA GLU A 203 15.04 9.36 -18.96
C GLU A 203 14.76 8.12 -19.80
N ALA A 204 13.69 7.38 -19.50
CA ALA A 204 13.27 6.22 -20.30
C ALA A 204 13.01 6.61 -21.76
N ILE A 205 12.35 7.76 -22.00
CA ILE A 205 12.11 8.30 -23.35
C ILE A 205 13.44 8.65 -24.02
N LYS A 206 14.34 9.38 -23.34
CA LYS A 206 15.66 9.78 -23.89
C LYS A 206 16.50 8.57 -24.27
N ASN A 207 16.46 7.52 -23.46
CA ASN A 207 17.27 6.32 -23.64
C ASN A 207 16.55 5.24 -24.51
N ASN A 208 15.31 5.50 -24.93
CA ASN A 208 14.45 4.56 -25.65
C ASN A 208 14.37 3.18 -24.95
N LYS A 209 14.29 3.18 -23.62
CA LYS A 209 14.24 1.97 -22.77
C LYS A 209 13.22 2.15 -21.67
N ASN A 210 12.27 1.20 -21.54
CA ASN A 210 11.33 1.22 -20.42
C ASN A 210 12.05 1.11 -19.07
N ASP A 211 11.49 1.79 -18.08
CA ASP A 211 11.84 1.67 -16.67
C ASP A 211 10.58 1.40 -15.83
N GLU A 212 10.75 0.91 -14.64
CA GLU A 212 9.66 0.65 -13.70
C GLU A 212 9.22 1.92 -12.91
N PRO A 213 7.91 1.99 -12.63
CA PRO A 213 6.85 1.01 -12.86
C PRO A 213 6.19 1.14 -14.23
N ASP A 214 6.27 0.10 -15.05
CA ASP A 214 5.69 0.07 -16.40
C ASP A 214 4.25 -0.49 -16.42
N PHE A 215 3.67 -0.65 -17.60
CA PHE A 215 2.31 -1.20 -17.76
C PHE A 215 2.22 -2.69 -17.42
N TYR A 216 3.32 -3.46 -17.48
CA TYR A 216 3.30 -4.84 -16.99
C TYR A 216 3.11 -4.89 -15.48
N ARG A 217 3.78 -3.98 -14.76
CA ARG A 217 3.54 -3.82 -13.32
C ARG A 217 2.12 -3.36 -13.04
N GLY A 218 1.58 -2.44 -13.85
CA GLY A 218 0.18 -2.01 -13.74
C GLY A 218 -0.79 -3.19 -13.89
N ALA A 219 -0.57 -4.05 -14.88
CA ALA A 219 -1.39 -5.24 -15.14
C ALA A 219 -1.26 -6.28 -14.00
N GLU A 220 -0.07 -6.47 -13.45
CA GLU A 220 0.15 -7.35 -12.29
C GLU A 220 -0.67 -6.88 -11.08
N ILE A 221 -0.63 -5.59 -10.77
CA ILE A 221 -1.42 -5.03 -9.66
C ILE A 221 -2.92 -5.15 -9.95
N GLN A 222 -3.37 -4.88 -11.18
CA GLN A 222 -4.78 -5.07 -11.53
C GLN A 222 -5.24 -6.52 -11.32
N ASN A 223 -4.43 -7.51 -11.72
CA ASN A 223 -4.73 -8.92 -11.48
C ASN A 223 -4.88 -9.22 -9.97
N ILE A 224 -4.02 -8.66 -9.12
CA ILE A 224 -4.13 -8.80 -7.66
C ILE A 224 -5.48 -8.24 -7.16
N LEU A 225 -5.91 -7.06 -7.65
CA LEU A 225 -7.19 -6.49 -7.27
C LEU A 225 -8.37 -7.37 -7.71
N ASP A 226 -8.34 -7.90 -8.93
CA ASP A 226 -9.37 -8.80 -9.45
C ASP A 226 -9.45 -10.09 -8.60
N LYS A 227 -8.30 -10.63 -8.18
CA LYS A 227 -8.24 -11.76 -7.26
C LYS A 227 -8.73 -11.44 -5.84
N CYS A 228 -8.62 -10.20 -5.39
CA CYS A 228 -9.25 -9.77 -4.13
C CYS A 228 -10.79 -9.82 -4.22
N TYR A 229 -11.38 -9.40 -5.34
CA TYR A 229 -12.82 -9.53 -5.56
C TYR A 229 -13.24 -11.00 -5.58
N GLU A 230 -12.56 -11.84 -6.39
CA GLU A 230 -12.82 -13.28 -6.46
C GLU A 230 -12.76 -13.92 -5.08
N SER A 231 -11.69 -13.69 -4.34
CA SER A 231 -11.50 -14.25 -3.00
C SER A 231 -12.60 -13.81 -2.02
N SER A 232 -12.98 -12.54 -2.06
CA SER A 232 -14.03 -12.00 -1.19
C SER A 232 -15.42 -12.60 -1.50
N GLU A 233 -15.72 -12.89 -2.78
CA GLU A 233 -16.96 -13.51 -3.19
C GLU A 233 -17.07 -14.97 -2.74
N ILE A 234 -16.00 -15.73 -2.94
CA ILE A 234 -16.01 -17.18 -2.61
C ILE A 234 -15.58 -17.49 -1.17
N GLY A 235 -15.06 -16.50 -0.43
CA GLY A 235 -14.60 -16.65 0.95
C GLY A 235 -13.39 -17.57 1.12
N LYS A 236 -12.50 -17.67 0.11
CA LYS A 236 -11.38 -18.63 0.08
C LYS A 236 -10.09 -17.97 -0.41
N TRP A 237 -8.98 -18.67 -0.15
CA TRP A 237 -7.69 -18.36 -0.78
C TRP A 237 -7.76 -18.56 -2.29
N VAL A 238 -7.16 -17.63 -3.03
CA VAL A 238 -7.01 -17.69 -4.49
C VAL A 238 -5.55 -17.50 -4.87
N ASN A 239 -5.11 -18.18 -5.93
CA ASN A 239 -3.78 -18.00 -6.52
C ASN A 239 -3.80 -16.79 -7.46
N ILE A 240 -2.64 -16.11 -7.55
CA ILE A 240 -2.45 -14.96 -8.43
C ILE A 240 -1.98 -15.43 -9.82
#